data_8b3bc66e4081a2f8c12c8d3f06fe3620
#
_entry.id   8b3bc66e4081a2f8c12c8d3f06fe3620
#
_cell.length_a   1.000
_cell.length_b   1.000
_cell.length_c   1.000
_cell.angle_alpha   90.00
_cell.angle_beta   90.00
_cell.angle_gamma   90.00
#
_symmetry.space_group_name_H-M   'P 1'
#
loop_
_entity.id
_entity.type
_entity.pdbx_description
1 polymer ?
#
loop_
_entity_poly.entity_id
_entity_poly.type
_entity_poly.pdbx_seq_one_letter_code
_entity_poly.pdbx_strand_id
1 'polypeptide(L)'
;MGNYKESIAIIIPALDPDERMVSLVGQLHDDGFSNIILVDDGSLIANRKYFKTCKETCHCKIIRHVVNFGKGIALKSAFNY
;
A
#
# COMPACT_ATOMS: atom_id res chain seq x y z
N MET A 1 -15.85 -9.80 20.97
CA MET A 1 -14.47 -10.09 20.59
C MET A 1 -14.04 -9.20 19.44
N GLY A 2 -12.89 -8.55 19.55
CA GLY A 2 -12.42 -7.67 18.50
C GLY A 2 -11.95 -8.39 17.25
N ASN A 3 -11.94 -7.70 16.14
CA ASN A 3 -11.44 -8.22 14.89
C ASN A 3 -9.92 -8.06 14.88
N TYR A 4 -9.18 -9.15 15.04
CA TYR A 4 -7.71 -9.11 15.06
C TYR A 4 -7.12 -8.55 13.77
N LYS A 5 -7.86 -8.64 12.64
CA LYS A 5 -7.40 -8.12 11.35
C LYS A 5 -7.24 -6.60 11.35
N GLU A 6 -7.97 -5.90 12.20
CA GLU A 6 -7.85 -4.44 12.31
C GLU A 6 -6.54 -4.02 12.97
N SER A 7 -5.94 -4.88 13.77
CA SER A 7 -4.67 -4.57 14.43
C SER A 7 -3.45 -5.05 13.67
N ILE A 8 -3.64 -5.75 12.55
CA ILE A 8 -2.54 -6.21 11.69
C ILE A 8 -2.26 -5.14 10.63
N ALA A 9 -1.02 -4.69 10.56
CA ALA A 9 -0.59 -3.78 9.50
C ALA A 9 -0.10 -4.61 8.31
N ILE A 10 -0.71 -4.41 7.15
CA ILE A 10 -0.28 -5.04 5.91
C ILE A 10 0.54 -4.02 5.12
N ILE A 11 1.80 -4.34 4.87
CA ILE A 11 2.72 -3.44 4.18
C ILE A 11 3.01 -4.02 2.81
N ILE A 12 2.65 -3.28 1.77
CA ILE A 12 2.80 -3.71 0.39
C ILE A 12 3.73 -2.74 -0.34
N PRO A 13 5.01 -3.11 -0.55
CA PRO A 13 5.88 -2.30 -1.40
C PRO A 13 5.51 -2.54 -2.87
N ALA A 14 5.42 -1.46 -3.63
CA ALA A 14 5.03 -1.55 -5.03
C ALA A 14 5.79 -0.54 -5.88
N LEU A 15 6.16 -0.97 -7.09
CA LEU A 15 6.79 -0.12 -8.08
C LEU A 15 5.99 -0.27 -9.38
N ASP A 16 5.51 0.86 -9.91
CA ASP A 16 4.70 0.88 -11.12
C ASP A 16 3.55 -0.13 -11.09
N PRO A 17 2.66 -0.01 -10.10
CA PRO A 17 1.55 -0.95 -9.95
C PRO A 17 0.55 -0.84 -11.10
N ASP A 18 -0.33 -1.82 -11.17
CA ASP A 18 -1.43 -1.83 -12.12
C ASP A 18 -2.73 -2.21 -11.40
N GLU A 19 -3.76 -2.56 -12.16
CA GLU A 19 -5.07 -2.90 -11.63
C GLU A 19 -5.05 -4.09 -10.68
N ARG A 20 -4.06 -4.97 -10.78
CA ARG A 20 -3.94 -6.13 -9.89
C ARG A 20 -3.71 -5.71 -8.45
N MET A 21 -2.95 -4.62 -8.25
CA MET A 21 -2.76 -4.10 -6.90
C MET A 21 -4.09 -3.61 -6.31
N VAL A 22 -4.89 -2.91 -7.11
CA VAL A 22 -6.18 -2.40 -6.66
C VAL A 22 -7.10 -3.57 -6.27
N SER A 23 -7.12 -4.62 -7.08
CA SER A 23 -7.92 -5.81 -6.79
C SER A 23 -7.46 -6.50 -5.52
N LEU A 24 -6.15 -6.66 -5.32
CA LEU A 24 -5.61 -7.27 -4.12
C LEU A 24 -5.98 -6.48 -2.87
N VAL A 25 -5.79 -5.17 -2.92
CA VAL A 25 -6.10 -4.30 -1.80
C VAL A 25 -7.60 -4.34 -1.49
N GLY A 26 -8.44 -4.33 -2.52
CA GLY A 26 -9.88 -4.44 -2.34
C GLY A 26 -10.29 -5.73 -1.66
N GLN A 27 -9.67 -6.86 -2.04
CA GLN A 27 -9.91 -8.14 -1.40
C GLN A 27 -9.51 -8.14 0.07
N LEU A 28 -8.34 -7.59 0.38
CA LEU A 28 -7.87 -7.50 1.75
C LEU A 28 -8.81 -6.64 2.60
N HIS A 29 -9.26 -5.54 2.05
CA HIS A 29 -10.20 -4.65 2.72
C HIS A 29 -11.53 -5.38 3.01
N ASP A 30 -12.05 -6.11 2.02
CA ASP A 30 -13.29 -6.87 2.16
C ASP A 30 -13.15 -7.99 3.18
N ASP A 31 -11.95 -8.53 3.33
CA ASP A 31 -11.66 -9.56 4.33
C ASP A 31 -11.54 -9.02 5.75
N GLY A 32 -11.61 -7.69 5.91
CA GLY A 32 -11.57 -7.07 7.23
C GLY A 32 -10.24 -6.44 7.62
N PHE A 33 -9.25 -6.46 6.73
CA PHE A 33 -7.97 -5.79 6.99
C PHE A 33 -8.14 -4.30 6.69
N SER A 34 -8.07 -3.47 7.71
CA SER A 34 -8.29 -2.03 7.57
C SER A 34 -7.00 -1.21 7.64
N ASN A 35 -5.90 -1.81 8.08
CA ASN A 35 -4.63 -1.10 8.23
C ASN A 35 -3.66 -1.53 7.11
N ILE A 36 -3.90 -1.02 5.91
CA ILE A 36 -3.10 -1.36 4.73
C ILE A 36 -2.22 -0.16 4.39
N ILE A 37 -0.92 -0.41 4.28
CA ILE A 37 0.08 0.60 3.96
C ILE A 37 0.74 0.22 2.63
N LEU A 38 0.62 1.11 1.65
CA LEU A 38 1.23 0.93 0.34
C LEU A 38 2.49 1.78 0.27
N VAL A 39 3.59 1.19 -0.13
CA VAL A 39 4.86 1.89 -0.26
C VAL A 39 5.17 2.07 -1.75
N ASP A 40 5.12 3.31 -2.21
CA ASP A 40 5.44 3.68 -3.58
C ASP A 40 6.95 3.87 -3.70
N ASP A 41 7.62 2.93 -4.32
CA ASP A 41 9.08 2.89 -4.44
C ASP A 41 9.56 3.60 -5.73
N GLY A 42 9.05 4.80 -5.99
CA GLY A 42 9.48 5.60 -7.13
C GLY A 42 8.73 5.34 -8.42
N SER A 43 7.44 5.02 -8.33
CA SER A 43 6.61 4.75 -9.51
C SER A 43 6.52 5.96 -10.43
N LEU A 44 6.34 5.68 -11.72
CA LEU A 44 6.07 6.72 -12.72
C LEU A 44 4.75 7.42 -12.38
N ILE A 45 4.67 8.70 -12.70
CA ILE A 45 3.48 9.52 -12.41
C ILE A 45 2.22 8.89 -13.01
N ALA A 46 2.33 8.34 -14.21
CA ALA A 46 1.19 7.72 -14.88
C ALA A 46 0.59 6.55 -14.08
N ASN A 47 1.39 5.88 -13.25
CA ASN A 47 0.95 4.72 -12.49
C ASN A 47 0.54 5.05 -11.05
N ARG A 48 0.70 6.29 -10.64
CA ARG A 48 0.32 6.71 -9.27
C ARG A 48 -1.17 6.71 -9.04
N LYS A 49 -1.96 6.73 -10.10
CA LYS A 49 -3.42 6.69 -10.01
C LYS A 49 -3.92 5.45 -9.28
N TYR A 50 -3.20 4.34 -9.36
CA TYR A 50 -3.60 3.10 -8.69
C TYR A 50 -3.47 3.22 -7.18
N PHE A 51 -2.43 3.90 -6.69
CA PHE A 51 -2.30 4.20 -5.26
C PHE A 51 -3.45 5.11 -4.80
N LYS A 52 -3.76 6.12 -5.58
CA LYS A 52 -4.85 7.05 -5.26
C LYS A 52 -6.18 6.31 -5.16
N THR A 53 -6.45 5.40 -6.08
CA THR A 53 -7.66 4.59 -6.06
C THR A 53 -7.76 3.79 -4.76
N CYS A 54 -6.68 3.12 -4.36
CA CYS A 54 -6.65 2.37 -3.11
C CYS A 54 -6.89 3.27 -1.90
N LYS A 55 -6.30 4.45 -1.90
CA LYS A 55 -6.47 5.41 -0.80
C LYS A 55 -7.93 5.85 -0.69
N GLU A 56 -8.57 6.12 -1.82
CA GLU A 56 -9.94 6.62 -1.83
C GLU A 56 -10.98 5.54 -1.52
N THR A 57 -10.76 4.31 -2.01
CA THR A 57 -11.74 3.23 -1.85
C THR A 57 -11.56 2.42 -0.59
N CYS A 58 -10.33 2.21 -0.15
CA CYS A 58 -10.01 1.34 0.98
C CYS A 58 -9.30 2.06 2.12
N HIS A 59 -9.16 3.37 2.03
CA HIS A 59 -8.51 4.20 3.05
C HIS A 59 -7.09 3.76 3.38
N CYS A 60 -6.35 3.28 2.37
CA CYS A 60 -4.97 2.86 2.54
C CYS A 60 -4.07 4.06 2.80
N LYS A 61 -3.01 3.83 3.56
CA LYS A 61 -1.96 4.83 3.74
C LYS A 61 -0.92 4.65 2.65
N ILE A 62 -0.41 5.76 2.12
CA ILE A 62 0.57 5.75 1.04
C ILE A 62 1.85 6.40 1.54
N ILE A 63 2.94 5.65 1.48
CA ILE A 63 4.28 6.16 1.76
C ILE A 63 5.03 6.19 0.45
N ARG A 64 5.61 7.33 0.10
CA ARG A 64 6.30 7.49 -1.18
C ARG A 64 7.78 7.73 -0.98
N HIS A 65 8.58 6.99 -1.74
CA HIS A 65 9.98 7.25 -1.91
C HIS A 65 10.22 8.06 -3.18
N VAL A 66 10.94 9.15 -3.07
CA VAL A 66 11.29 9.98 -4.23
C VAL A 66 12.40 9.32 -5.03
N VAL A 67 13.31 8.65 -4.34
CA VAL A 67 14.46 7.99 -4.95
C VAL A 67 14.36 6.48 -4.70
N ASN A 68 14.52 5.69 -5.75
CA ASN A 68 14.43 4.25 -5.67
C ASN A 68 15.81 3.67 -5.31
N PHE A 69 15.96 3.22 -4.07
CA PHE A 69 17.17 2.55 -3.60
C PHE A 69 16.98 1.05 -3.46
N GLY A 70 15.82 0.52 -3.85
CA GLY A 70 15.52 -0.88 -3.75
C GLY A 70 14.50 -1.20 -2.66
N LYS A 71 14.05 -2.44 -2.66
CA LYS A 71 12.95 -2.87 -1.80
C LYS A 71 13.27 -2.78 -0.31
N GLY A 72 14.51 -2.99 0.07
CA GLY A 72 14.89 -2.89 1.47
C GLY A 72 14.66 -1.50 2.04
N ILE A 73 14.95 -0.48 1.25
CA ILE A 73 14.72 0.91 1.67
C ILE A 73 13.23 1.20 1.78
N ALA A 74 12.44 0.72 0.82
CA ALA A 74 11.00 0.92 0.85
C ALA A 74 10.37 0.27 2.10
N LEU A 75 10.77 -0.95 2.42
CA LEU A 75 10.28 -1.63 3.60
C LEU A 75 10.65 -0.91 4.89
N LYS A 76 11.88 -0.39 4.93
CA LYS A 76 12.33 0.37 6.09
C LYS A 76 11.47 1.61 6.30
N SER A 77 11.12 2.33 5.25
CA SER A 77 10.25 3.49 5.36
C SER A 77 8.87 3.11 5.86
N ALA A 78 8.32 1.99 5.40
CA ALA A 78 7.02 1.51 5.86
C ALA A 78 7.05 1.21 7.36
N PHE A 79 8.11 0.59 7.85
CA PHE A 79 8.24 0.29 9.27
C PHE A 79 8.46 1.53 10.14
N ASN A 80 9.01 2.58 9.57
CA ASN A 80 9.21 3.85 10.27
C ASN A 80 7.97 4.74 10.24
N TYR A 81 6.96 4.29 9.56
CA TYR A 81 5.69 4.99 9.49
C TYR A 81 4.99 4.94 10.85
#